data_27e9c04c85a2b885e33766dbbb15ce67
#
_entry.id   27e9c04c85a2b885e33766dbbb15ce67
#
_cell.length_a   1.000
_cell.length_b   1.000
_cell.length_c   1.000
_cell.angle_alpha   90.00
_cell.angle_beta   90.00
_cell.angle_gamma   90.00
#
_symmetry.space_group_name_H-M   'P 1'
#
loop_
_entity.id
_entity.type
_entity.pdbx_description
1 polymer ?
#
loop_
_entity_poly.entity_id
_entity_poly.type
_entity_poly.pdbx_seq_one_letter_code
_entity_poly.pdbx_strand_id
1 'polypeptide(L)'
;LLISAGHTLNPNKGCGAVGFINESQENRVLAKFVVEYLKKLGCETDYHEVNIGSDYIEQQAKKANSKNYDLVVQIHFNSSDNAAANGTEVIYRSSKGKVFAQKVQDKLKTEFKDRKIKHDINDLKRNLGWLRLTNPPAILIETCFVSNKSDTDKYTSNRKKIAKLIAEGIANQTIVENSNSNTSSADKKLYAVCVTACEYDSAKKMQQELISKGYKDTYLIPR
;
A
#
# COMPACT_ATOMS: atom_id res chain seq x y z
N LEU A 1 5.74 12.82 -6.99
CA LEU A 1 5.75 11.37 -6.69
C LEU A 1 4.58 10.67 -7.37
N LEU A 2 4.68 9.35 -7.59
CA LEU A 2 3.55 8.48 -7.95
C LEU A 2 3.49 7.29 -7.01
N ILE A 3 2.32 7.04 -6.44
CA ILE A 3 2.02 5.81 -5.69
C ILE A 3 1.03 4.99 -6.49
N SER A 4 1.41 3.76 -6.83
CA SER A 4 0.60 2.82 -7.61
C SER A 4 0.22 1.61 -6.76
N ALA A 5 -1.04 1.21 -6.80
CA ALA A 5 -1.45 -0.07 -6.27
C ALA A 5 -1.04 -1.20 -7.23
N GLY A 6 -0.37 -2.23 -6.73
CA GLY A 6 -0.04 -3.42 -7.50
C GLY A 6 -1.28 -4.21 -7.91
N HIS A 7 -1.12 -5.09 -8.88
CA HIS A 7 -2.16 -6.01 -9.35
C HIS A 7 -3.43 -5.34 -9.91
N THR A 8 -4.41 -6.17 -10.26
CA THR A 8 -5.75 -5.76 -10.71
C THR A 8 -6.82 -6.31 -9.75
N LEU A 9 -8.07 -5.88 -9.91
CA LEU A 9 -9.22 -6.49 -9.23
C LEU A 9 -9.85 -7.63 -10.06
N ASN A 10 -9.28 -7.94 -11.24
CA ASN A 10 -9.79 -9.02 -12.08
C ASN A 10 -9.49 -10.39 -11.41
N PRO A 11 -10.49 -11.17 -11.03
CA PRO A 11 -10.30 -12.43 -10.32
C PRO A 11 -9.57 -13.49 -11.16
N ASN A 12 -9.57 -13.33 -12.48
CA ASN A 12 -9.01 -14.32 -13.39
C ASN A 12 -7.58 -14.01 -13.85
N LYS A 13 -7.09 -12.76 -13.64
CA LYS A 13 -5.77 -12.38 -14.14
C LYS A 13 -5.18 -11.20 -13.39
N GLY A 14 -4.00 -11.42 -12.79
CA GLY A 14 -3.26 -10.36 -12.12
C GLY A 14 -3.85 -9.89 -10.80
N CYS A 15 -4.69 -10.70 -10.16
CA CYS A 15 -5.38 -10.37 -8.92
C CYS A 15 -4.50 -10.42 -7.65
N GLY A 16 -3.21 -10.79 -7.79
CA GLY A 16 -2.32 -10.93 -6.64
C GLY A 16 -2.63 -12.15 -5.77
N ALA A 17 -2.01 -12.21 -4.62
CA ALA A 17 -2.16 -13.31 -3.68
C ALA A 17 -3.38 -13.10 -2.76
N VAL A 18 -3.97 -14.21 -2.34
CA VAL A 18 -5.06 -14.24 -1.35
C VAL A 18 -4.64 -15.17 -0.21
N GLY A 19 -4.68 -14.65 1.01
CA GLY A 19 -4.40 -15.39 2.23
C GLY A 19 -5.37 -14.93 3.32
N PHE A 20 -4.86 -14.51 4.46
CA PHE A 20 -5.68 -13.89 5.51
C PHE A 20 -6.22 -12.51 5.10
N ILE A 21 -5.60 -11.89 4.11
CA ILE A 21 -6.08 -10.68 3.42
C ILE A 21 -5.96 -10.88 1.91
N ASN A 22 -6.66 -10.05 1.13
CA ASN A 22 -6.55 -10.01 -0.33
C ASN A 22 -5.57 -8.89 -0.71
N GLU A 23 -4.46 -9.25 -1.35
CA GLU A 23 -3.40 -8.32 -1.73
C GLU A 23 -3.91 -7.18 -2.60
N SER A 24 -4.66 -7.48 -3.67
CA SER A 24 -5.15 -6.46 -4.61
C SER A 24 -6.02 -5.41 -3.95
N GLN A 25 -6.85 -5.82 -2.98
CA GLN A 25 -7.71 -4.91 -2.24
C GLN A 25 -6.88 -4.06 -1.27
N GLU A 26 -6.01 -4.70 -0.48
CA GLU A 26 -5.21 -3.99 0.52
C GLU A 26 -4.13 -3.09 -0.10
N ASN A 27 -3.59 -3.42 -1.28
CA ASN A 27 -2.70 -2.52 -2.03
C ASN A 27 -3.36 -1.17 -2.27
N ARG A 28 -4.64 -1.15 -2.63
CA ARG A 28 -5.41 0.07 -2.90
C ARG A 28 -5.68 0.87 -1.64
N VAL A 29 -6.04 0.18 -0.57
CA VAL A 29 -6.28 0.81 0.75
C VAL A 29 -5.00 1.46 1.26
N LEU A 30 -3.90 0.71 1.27
CA LEU A 30 -2.62 1.19 1.79
C LEU A 30 -2.06 2.33 0.93
N ALA A 31 -2.09 2.20 -0.40
CA ALA A 31 -1.59 3.22 -1.31
C ALA A 31 -2.31 4.57 -1.14
N LYS A 32 -3.64 4.56 -0.94
CA LYS A 32 -4.42 5.79 -0.68
C LYS A 32 -3.98 6.46 0.61
N PHE A 33 -3.80 5.71 1.70
CA PHE A 33 -3.28 6.27 2.95
C PHE A 33 -1.84 6.81 2.81
N VAL A 34 -0.98 6.13 2.05
CA VAL A 34 0.39 6.63 1.77
C VAL A 34 0.33 7.98 1.06
N VAL A 35 -0.54 8.13 0.05
CA VAL A 35 -0.74 9.41 -0.66
C VAL A 35 -1.22 10.51 0.29
N GLU A 36 -2.16 10.21 1.19
CA GLU A 36 -2.63 11.17 2.19
C GLU A 36 -1.49 11.67 3.09
N TYR A 37 -0.64 10.75 3.58
CA TYR A 37 0.49 11.13 4.43
C TYR A 37 1.58 11.88 3.67
N LEU A 38 1.88 11.50 2.41
CA LEU A 38 2.83 12.24 1.58
C LEU A 38 2.37 13.68 1.31
N LYS A 39 1.07 13.87 1.05
CA LYS A 39 0.48 15.22 0.91
C LYS A 39 0.58 16.03 2.21
N LYS A 40 0.40 15.41 3.38
CA LYS A 40 0.62 16.07 4.68
C LYS A 40 2.08 16.48 4.90
N LEU A 41 3.03 15.78 4.27
CA LEU A 41 4.47 16.12 4.25
C LEU A 41 4.82 17.15 3.17
N GLY A 42 3.84 17.71 2.45
CA GLY A 42 4.06 18.69 1.38
C GLY A 42 4.53 18.10 0.06
N CYS A 43 4.48 16.77 -0.10
CA CYS A 43 4.89 16.12 -1.34
C CYS A 43 3.76 16.14 -2.37
N GLU A 44 4.00 16.72 -3.55
CA GLU A 44 3.10 16.55 -4.69
C GLU A 44 3.07 15.08 -5.09
N THR A 45 1.88 14.46 -5.00
CA THR A 45 1.75 13.00 -5.14
C THR A 45 0.50 12.64 -5.92
N ASP A 46 0.70 11.89 -7.01
CA ASP A 46 -0.35 11.25 -7.80
C ASP A 46 -0.62 9.83 -7.26
N TYR A 47 -1.87 9.38 -7.40
CA TYR A 47 -2.29 8.00 -7.17
C TYR A 47 -2.64 7.32 -8.49
N HIS A 48 -2.35 6.02 -8.61
CA HIS A 48 -2.75 5.22 -9.76
C HIS A 48 -3.12 3.79 -9.38
N GLU A 49 -4.11 3.26 -10.07
CA GLU A 49 -4.51 1.86 -10.01
C GLU A 49 -5.02 1.39 -11.38
N VAL A 50 -4.88 0.11 -11.66
CA VAL A 50 -5.48 -0.56 -12.83
C VAL A 50 -6.37 -1.67 -12.31
N ASN A 51 -7.67 -1.62 -12.60
CA ASN A 51 -8.63 -2.56 -12.02
C ASN A 51 -8.92 -3.76 -12.93
N ILE A 52 -8.76 -3.59 -14.23
CA ILE A 52 -9.01 -4.62 -15.26
C ILE A 52 -7.94 -4.53 -16.35
N GLY A 53 -7.76 -5.62 -17.07
CA GLY A 53 -6.86 -5.69 -18.22
C GLY A 53 -5.73 -6.69 -18.00
N SER A 54 -5.33 -7.34 -19.09
CA SER A 54 -4.22 -8.30 -19.09
C SER A 54 -2.85 -7.64 -19.20
N ASP A 55 -2.83 -6.40 -19.64
CA ASP A 55 -1.69 -5.51 -19.86
C ASP A 55 -1.52 -4.50 -18.72
N TYR A 56 -2.01 -4.84 -17.53
CA TYR A 56 -2.02 -3.93 -16.38
C TYR A 56 -0.63 -3.42 -15.97
N ILE A 57 0.41 -4.23 -16.15
CA ILE A 57 1.79 -3.83 -15.85
C ILE A 57 2.23 -2.72 -16.81
N GLU A 58 1.93 -2.87 -18.09
CA GLU A 58 2.23 -1.90 -19.13
C GLU A 58 1.45 -0.59 -18.90
N GLN A 59 0.18 -0.69 -18.53
CA GLN A 59 -0.64 0.48 -18.19
C GLN A 59 -0.10 1.24 -16.98
N GLN A 60 0.31 0.52 -15.94
CA GLN A 60 0.94 1.10 -14.76
C GLN A 60 2.26 1.78 -15.11
N ALA A 61 3.11 1.12 -15.91
CA ALA A 61 4.38 1.68 -16.37
C ALA A 61 4.17 2.92 -17.27
N LYS A 62 3.18 2.90 -18.17
CA LYS A 62 2.80 4.05 -19.00
C LYS A 62 2.45 5.26 -18.12
N LYS A 63 1.67 5.05 -17.05
CA LYS A 63 1.37 6.12 -16.11
C LYS A 63 2.62 6.62 -15.39
N ALA A 64 3.49 5.72 -14.94
CA ALA A 64 4.75 6.08 -14.29
C ALA A 64 5.69 6.88 -15.21
N ASN A 65 5.64 6.64 -16.51
CA ASN A 65 6.46 7.32 -17.51
C ASN A 65 5.82 8.59 -18.10
N SER A 66 4.58 8.93 -17.68
CA SER A 66 3.85 10.08 -18.24
C SER A 66 4.31 11.44 -17.73
N LYS A 67 5.11 11.47 -16.65
CA LYS A 67 5.69 12.67 -16.05
C LYS A 67 7.11 12.37 -15.53
N ASN A 68 7.89 13.41 -15.30
CA ASN A 68 9.18 13.31 -14.62
C ASN A 68 8.98 13.21 -13.11
N TYR A 69 8.58 12.05 -12.62
CA TYR A 69 8.48 11.79 -11.18
C TYR A 69 9.88 11.59 -10.55
N ASP A 70 10.11 12.17 -9.38
CA ASP A 70 11.35 11.93 -8.60
C ASP A 70 11.43 10.48 -8.12
N LEU A 71 10.27 9.87 -7.86
CA LEU A 71 10.13 8.48 -7.44
C LEU A 71 8.74 7.95 -7.81
N VAL A 72 8.70 6.71 -8.29
CA VAL A 72 7.48 5.94 -8.49
C VAL A 72 7.50 4.70 -7.58
N VAL A 73 6.42 4.48 -6.85
CA VAL A 73 6.32 3.43 -5.84
C VAL A 73 5.14 2.51 -6.15
N GLN A 74 5.36 1.21 -6.14
CA GLN A 74 4.29 0.24 -6.23
C GLN A 74 4.11 -0.48 -4.89
N ILE A 75 2.86 -0.56 -4.41
CA ILE A 75 2.51 -1.23 -3.16
C ILE A 75 2.06 -2.66 -3.47
N HIS A 76 2.65 -3.60 -2.76
CA HIS A 76 2.38 -5.04 -2.80
C HIS A 76 2.37 -5.66 -1.41
N PHE A 77 1.92 -6.91 -1.35
CA PHE A 77 2.05 -7.82 -0.21
C PHE A 77 2.62 -9.15 -0.70
N ASN A 78 3.53 -9.69 0.05
CA ASN A 78 4.19 -10.95 -0.27
C ASN A 78 3.31 -12.17 0.05
N SER A 79 3.65 -13.31 -0.54
CA SER A 79 3.02 -14.59 -0.23
C SER A 79 4.05 -15.72 -0.28
N SER A 80 3.80 -16.78 0.48
CA SER A 80 4.62 -17.98 0.48
C SER A 80 3.79 -19.20 0.88
N ASP A 81 4.12 -20.36 0.30
CA ASP A 81 3.59 -21.65 0.75
C ASP A 81 4.13 -22.06 2.13
N ASN A 82 5.25 -21.48 2.54
CA ASN A 82 5.77 -21.63 3.89
C ASN A 82 5.05 -20.65 4.83
N ALA A 83 4.15 -21.15 5.67
CA ALA A 83 3.39 -20.36 6.64
C ALA A 83 4.28 -19.60 7.67
N ALA A 84 5.53 -20.03 7.87
CA ALA A 84 6.49 -19.33 8.72
C ALA A 84 7.14 -18.12 8.05
N ALA A 85 7.00 -17.95 6.72
CA ALA A 85 7.50 -16.77 6.02
C ALA A 85 6.76 -15.52 6.49
N ASN A 86 7.50 -14.48 6.90
CA ASN A 86 6.97 -13.24 7.44
C ASN A 86 7.93 -12.08 7.22
N GLY A 87 7.43 -10.85 7.41
CA GLY A 87 8.23 -9.63 7.39
C GLY A 87 8.07 -8.79 6.14
N THR A 88 8.86 -7.74 6.04
CA THR A 88 8.81 -6.73 4.98
C THR A 88 10.09 -6.68 4.18
N GLU A 89 9.99 -6.41 2.88
CA GLU A 89 11.13 -6.16 2.00
C GLU A 89 10.79 -5.10 0.96
N VAL A 90 11.78 -4.29 0.58
CA VAL A 90 11.61 -3.30 -0.49
C VAL A 90 12.55 -3.65 -1.65
N ILE A 91 11.95 -3.75 -2.85
CA ILE A 91 12.64 -4.21 -4.05
C ILE A 91 12.99 -3.00 -4.92
N TYR A 92 14.18 -3.01 -5.47
CA TYR A 92 14.70 -1.95 -6.35
C TYR A 92 15.47 -2.54 -7.52
N ARG A 93 15.77 -1.68 -8.53
CA ARG A 93 16.64 -2.01 -9.68
C ARG A 93 17.76 -0.99 -9.85
N SER A 94 17.46 0.30 -9.79
CA SER A 94 18.45 1.36 -10.01
C SER A 94 19.14 1.80 -8.71
N SER A 95 20.32 2.40 -8.82
CA SER A 95 21.03 2.95 -7.66
C SER A 95 20.25 4.07 -6.97
N LYS A 96 19.50 4.88 -7.71
CA LYS A 96 18.60 5.90 -7.13
C LYS A 96 17.43 5.22 -6.39
N GLY A 97 16.83 4.18 -6.97
CA GLY A 97 15.79 3.38 -6.31
C GLY A 97 16.29 2.73 -5.01
N LYS A 98 17.55 2.25 -4.99
CA LYS A 98 18.17 1.66 -3.79
C LYS A 98 18.15 2.60 -2.59
N VAL A 99 18.42 3.88 -2.80
CA VAL A 99 18.44 4.89 -1.71
C VAL A 99 17.05 5.03 -1.08
N PHE A 100 16.01 5.13 -1.91
CA PHE A 100 14.63 5.20 -1.41
C PHE A 100 14.19 3.88 -0.77
N ALA A 101 14.54 2.73 -1.37
CA ALA A 101 14.23 1.41 -0.83
C ALA A 101 14.79 1.26 0.59
N GLN A 102 16.03 1.69 0.83
CA GLN A 102 16.64 1.62 2.16
C GLN A 102 15.90 2.47 3.19
N LYS A 103 15.54 3.71 2.85
CA LYS A 103 14.81 4.60 3.75
C LYS A 103 13.44 4.05 4.14
N VAL A 104 12.70 3.49 3.17
CA VAL A 104 11.40 2.86 3.42
C VAL A 104 11.55 1.59 4.26
N GLN A 105 12.54 0.75 3.93
CA GLN A 105 12.83 -0.48 4.68
C GLN A 105 13.19 -0.17 6.13
N ASP A 106 13.99 0.88 6.38
CA ASP A 106 14.39 1.29 7.73
C ASP A 106 13.19 1.71 8.59
N LYS A 107 12.14 2.24 7.98
CA LYS A 107 10.88 2.55 8.67
C LYS A 107 10.03 1.29 8.89
N LEU A 108 9.82 0.47 7.86
CA LEU A 108 8.95 -0.69 7.93
C LEU A 108 9.50 -1.81 8.85
N LYS A 109 10.83 -1.97 8.95
CA LYS A 109 11.46 -2.95 9.84
C LYS A 109 11.21 -2.69 11.33
N THR A 110 10.69 -1.52 11.70
CA THR A 110 10.28 -1.23 13.09
C THR A 110 8.99 -1.96 13.47
N GLU A 111 8.19 -2.35 12.48
CA GLU A 111 6.91 -3.04 12.68
C GLU A 111 6.97 -4.51 12.26
N PHE A 112 7.73 -4.83 11.21
CA PHE A 112 7.82 -6.16 10.64
C PHE A 112 9.24 -6.69 10.69
N LYS A 113 9.38 -8.02 10.60
CA LYS A 113 10.70 -8.65 10.46
C LYS A 113 11.42 -8.09 9.24
N ASP A 114 12.67 -7.67 9.43
CA ASP A 114 13.51 -7.09 8.39
C ASP A 114 14.02 -8.18 7.43
N ARG A 115 13.52 -8.19 6.20
CA ARG A 115 13.98 -9.07 5.11
C ARG A 115 15.00 -8.36 4.21
N LYS A 116 15.36 -7.12 4.54
CA LYS A 116 16.29 -6.25 3.81
C LYS A 116 15.72 -5.77 2.48
N ILE A 117 16.42 -4.80 1.88
CA ILE A 117 16.16 -4.41 0.50
C ILE A 117 16.73 -5.47 -0.45
N LYS A 118 16.10 -5.64 -1.63
CA LYS A 118 16.47 -6.64 -2.63
C LYS A 118 16.60 -6.01 -4.01
N HIS A 119 17.66 -6.33 -4.71
CA HIS A 119 17.73 -6.05 -6.15
C HIS A 119 16.95 -7.15 -6.90
N ASP A 120 16.03 -6.77 -7.78
CA ASP A 120 15.12 -7.71 -8.43
C ASP A 120 15.86 -8.78 -9.26
N ILE A 121 16.92 -8.42 -9.99
CA ILE A 121 17.71 -9.37 -10.78
C ILE A 121 18.76 -10.10 -9.92
N ASN A 122 19.57 -9.32 -9.17
CA ASN A 122 20.77 -9.89 -8.53
C ASN A 122 20.41 -10.77 -7.33
N ASP A 123 19.43 -10.34 -6.52
CA ASP A 123 19.06 -11.04 -5.30
C ASP A 123 17.88 -12.01 -5.53
N LEU A 124 16.83 -11.54 -6.22
CA LEU A 124 15.60 -12.31 -6.40
C LEU A 124 15.57 -13.18 -7.67
N LYS A 125 16.52 -12.96 -8.62
CA LYS A 125 16.49 -13.58 -9.95
C LYS A 125 15.17 -13.38 -10.71
N ARG A 126 14.50 -12.25 -10.46
CA ARG A 126 13.21 -11.86 -11.06
C ARG A 126 13.39 -10.60 -11.91
N ASN A 127 12.70 -10.55 -13.04
CA ASN A 127 12.69 -9.40 -13.94
C ASN A 127 11.35 -8.66 -13.81
N LEU A 128 11.17 -7.97 -12.68
CA LEU A 128 9.89 -7.37 -12.33
C LEU A 128 9.49 -6.27 -13.32
N GLY A 129 8.31 -6.43 -13.93
CA GLY A 129 7.81 -5.54 -14.98
C GLY A 129 7.75 -4.07 -14.55
N TRP A 130 7.24 -3.79 -13.34
CA TRP A 130 7.23 -2.44 -12.78
C TRP A 130 8.63 -1.78 -12.79
N LEU A 131 9.64 -2.46 -12.23
CA LEU A 131 11.01 -1.93 -12.13
C LEU A 131 11.75 -1.88 -13.46
N ARG A 132 11.34 -2.70 -14.43
CA ARG A 132 11.96 -2.78 -15.77
C ARG A 132 11.42 -1.74 -16.74
N LEU A 133 10.11 -1.45 -16.66
CA LEU A 133 9.40 -0.64 -17.64
C LEU A 133 9.27 0.84 -17.25
N THR A 134 9.64 1.19 -16.02
CA THR A 134 9.58 2.58 -15.53
C THR A 134 10.88 3.31 -15.73
N ASN A 135 10.83 4.54 -16.25
CA ASN A 135 11.97 5.41 -16.46
C ASN A 135 12.41 6.17 -15.19
N PRO A 136 11.48 6.71 -14.36
CA PRO A 136 11.86 7.32 -13.09
C PRO A 136 12.49 6.32 -12.12
N PRO A 137 13.21 6.76 -11.08
CA PRO A 137 13.57 5.89 -9.96
C PRO A 137 12.34 5.14 -9.44
N ALA A 138 12.43 3.82 -9.32
CA ALA A 138 11.29 2.98 -8.96
C ALA A 138 11.63 2.03 -7.81
N ILE A 139 10.66 1.83 -6.91
CA ILE A 139 10.67 0.79 -5.89
C ILE A 139 9.36 0.02 -5.87
N LEU A 140 9.40 -1.21 -5.36
CA LEU A 140 8.25 -2.05 -5.09
C LEU A 140 8.32 -2.46 -3.61
N ILE A 141 7.25 -2.23 -2.88
CA ILE A 141 7.18 -2.52 -1.44
C ILE A 141 6.36 -3.78 -1.23
N GLU A 142 6.99 -4.84 -0.72
CA GLU A 142 6.32 -6.01 -0.18
C GLU A 142 6.08 -5.75 1.32
N THR A 143 4.89 -5.24 1.63
CA THR A 143 4.56 -4.68 2.95
C THR A 143 4.66 -5.72 4.06
N CYS A 144 4.03 -6.89 3.87
CA CYS A 144 4.09 -8.06 4.74
C CYS A 144 3.52 -9.27 3.99
N PHE A 145 3.48 -10.46 4.62
CA PHE A 145 2.98 -11.66 3.98
C PHE A 145 1.47 -11.84 4.18
N VAL A 146 0.69 -11.92 3.08
CA VAL A 146 -0.75 -12.23 3.14
C VAL A 146 -1.00 -13.63 3.69
N SER A 147 -0.05 -14.55 3.51
CA SER A 147 -0.08 -15.94 4.00
C SER A 147 0.29 -16.09 5.47
N ASN A 148 0.72 -15.03 6.15
CA ASN A 148 1.13 -15.05 7.55
C ASN A 148 0.13 -14.28 8.43
N LYS A 149 -0.52 -15.00 9.36
CA LYS A 149 -1.56 -14.41 10.22
C LYS A 149 -1.03 -13.30 11.13
N SER A 150 0.16 -13.47 11.71
CA SER A 150 0.75 -12.44 12.59
C SER A 150 1.05 -11.14 11.84
N ASP A 151 1.57 -11.25 10.61
CA ASP A 151 1.83 -10.10 9.73
C ASP A 151 0.53 -9.38 9.39
N THR A 152 -0.48 -10.14 8.97
CA THR A 152 -1.77 -9.56 8.55
C THR A 152 -2.56 -8.96 9.71
N ASP A 153 -2.56 -9.57 10.90
CA ASP A 153 -3.19 -9.01 12.10
C ASP A 153 -2.53 -7.69 12.48
N LYS A 154 -1.19 -7.64 12.47
CA LYS A 154 -0.43 -6.42 12.73
C LYS A 154 -0.74 -5.32 11.72
N TYR A 155 -0.74 -5.67 10.43
CA TYR A 155 -1.07 -4.74 9.34
C TYR A 155 -2.50 -4.21 9.47
N THR A 156 -3.49 -5.09 9.59
CA THR A 156 -4.90 -4.71 9.62
C THR A 156 -5.26 -3.83 10.80
N SER A 157 -4.63 -4.06 11.96
CA SER A 157 -4.81 -3.22 13.15
C SER A 157 -4.10 -1.87 13.05
N ASN A 158 -3.13 -1.72 12.13
CA ASN A 158 -2.23 -0.56 12.08
C ASN A 158 -2.07 0.05 10.68
N ARG A 159 -3.03 -0.12 9.76
CA ARG A 159 -2.93 0.35 8.35
C ARG A 159 -2.42 1.78 8.21
N LYS A 160 -3.00 2.71 8.96
CA LYS A 160 -2.60 4.13 8.91
C LYS A 160 -1.17 4.34 9.43
N LYS A 161 -0.75 3.64 10.48
CA LYS A 161 0.62 3.68 11.00
C LYS A 161 1.62 3.16 9.96
N ILE A 162 1.31 2.04 9.30
CA ILE A 162 2.16 1.47 8.25
C ILE A 162 2.27 2.44 7.06
N ALA A 163 1.16 3.03 6.63
CA ALA A 163 1.15 4.05 5.58
C ALA A 163 1.98 5.28 5.95
N LYS A 164 1.88 5.76 7.19
CA LYS A 164 2.69 6.86 7.72
C LYS A 164 4.18 6.52 7.65
N LEU A 165 4.59 5.33 8.09
CA LEU A 165 5.99 4.88 8.02
C LEU A 165 6.52 4.83 6.58
N ILE A 166 5.73 4.33 5.64
CA ILE A 166 6.08 4.34 4.20
C ILE A 166 6.28 5.78 3.72
N ALA A 167 5.33 6.67 4.00
CA ALA A 167 5.40 8.06 3.58
C ALA A 167 6.61 8.79 4.19
N GLU A 168 6.88 8.59 5.48
CA GLU A 168 8.06 9.13 6.16
C GLU A 168 9.37 8.63 5.55
N GLY A 169 9.43 7.35 5.18
CA GLY A 169 10.59 6.76 4.50
C GLY A 169 10.81 7.37 3.12
N ILE A 170 9.74 7.54 2.33
CA ILE A 170 9.78 8.15 1.00
C ILE A 170 10.22 9.61 1.08
N ALA A 171 9.59 10.42 1.93
CA ALA A 171 9.86 11.84 2.07
C ALA A 171 11.15 12.14 2.85
N ASN A 172 11.71 11.14 3.53
CA ASN A 172 12.82 11.30 4.48
C ASN A 172 12.54 12.37 5.55
N GLN A 173 11.30 12.39 6.03
CA GLN A 173 10.79 13.31 7.03
C GLN A 173 9.97 12.54 8.05
N THR A 174 9.75 13.13 9.24
CA THR A 174 8.88 12.54 10.27
C THR A 174 7.65 13.41 10.46
N ILE A 175 6.47 12.80 10.49
CA ILE A 175 5.22 13.49 10.79
C ILE A 175 5.13 13.69 12.30
N VAL A 176 5.31 14.93 12.74
CA VAL A 176 5.07 15.30 14.14
C VAL A 176 3.55 15.47 14.31
N GLU A 177 2.94 14.54 15.03
CA GLU A 177 1.56 14.71 15.47
C GLU A 177 1.60 15.71 16.63
N ASN A 178 1.16 16.96 16.39
CA ASN A 178 0.96 17.91 17.47
C ASN A 178 -0.09 17.35 18.45
N SER A 179 0.35 16.92 19.60
CA SER A 179 -0.50 16.45 20.70
C SER A 179 -1.33 17.57 21.37
N ASN A 180 -1.41 18.75 20.73
CA ASN A 180 -2.19 19.88 21.18
C ASN A 180 -3.43 20.12 20.31
N SER A 181 -4.30 19.14 20.22
CA SER A 181 -5.72 19.40 20.01
C SER A 181 -6.48 18.87 21.22
N ASN A 182 -6.55 19.67 22.27
CA ASN A 182 -7.57 19.54 23.29
C ASN A 182 -8.95 19.74 22.63
N THR A 183 -9.43 18.73 21.96
CA THR A 183 -10.84 18.51 21.72
C THR A 183 -11.15 17.20 22.43
N SER A 184 -11.83 17.34 23.55
CA SER A 184 -12.51 16.27 24.26
C SER A 184 -13.45 15.56 23.26
N SER A 185 -12.93 14.58 22.54
CA SER A 185 -13.73 13.61 21.85
C SER A 185 -13.62 12.33 22.62
N ALA A 186 -14.74 11.96 23.25
CA ALA A 186 -14.93 10.62 23.80
C ALA A 186 -14.37 9.59 22.85
N ASP A 187 -13.64 8.61 23.37
CA ASP A 187 -13.11 7.45 22.64
C ASP A 187 -14.13 6.90 21.64
N LYS A 188 -14.05 7.35 20.39
CA LYS A 188 -14.82 6.76 19.31
C LYS A 188 -14.15 5.44 18.96
N LYS A 189 -14.54 4.38 19.65
CA LYS A 189 -14.23 3.01 19.24
C LYS A 189 -14.62 2.85 17.77
N LEU A 190 -13.66 2.55 16.93
CA LEU A 190 -13.89 2.25 15.52
C LEU A 190 -14.56 0.87 15.46
N TYR A 191 -15.83 0.84 15.11
CA TYR A 191 -16.52 -0.40 14.82
C TYR A 191 -16.44 -0.67 13.33
N ALA A 192 -15.76 -1.75 12.94
CA ALA A 192 -15.87 -2.28 11.59
C ALA A 192 -17.21 -3.00 11.48
N VAL A 193 -18.16 -2.39 10.77
CA VAL A 193 -19.41 -3.10 10.40
C VAL A 193 -19.10 -3.92 9.16
N CYS A 194 -18.81 -5.21 9.34
CA CYS A 194 -18.74 -6.17 8.24
C CYS A 194 -20.18 -6.53 7.85
N VAL A 195 -20.66 -5.96 6.75
CA VAL A 195 -21.92 -6.42 6.14
C VAL A 195 -21.56 -7.55 5.18
N THR A 196 -21.78 -8.79 5.62
CA THR A 196 -21.65 -9.96 4.75
C THR A 196 -22.90 -10.08 3.88
N ALA A 197 -22.68 -10.11 2.55
CA ALA A 197 -23.73 -10.36 1.55
C ALA A 197 -24.86 -9.31 1.45
N CYS A 198 -24.54 -8.05 1.20
CA CYS A 198 -25.52 -7.10 0.69
C CYS A 198 -25.13 -6.66 -0.72
N GLU A 199 -26.14 -6.29 -1.52
CA GLU A 199 -25.93 -5.71 -2.83
C GLU A 199 -25.20 -4.36 -2.70
N TYR A 200 -24.40 -4.00 -3.73
CA TYR A 200 -23.57 -2.81 -3.77
C TYR A 200 -24.33 -1.52 -3.41
N ASP A 201 -25.56 -1.37 -3.91
CA ASP A 201 -26.39 -0.19 -3.64
C ASP A 201 -26.81 -0.06 -2.16
N SER A 202 -27.08 -1.18 -1.52
CA SER A 202 -27.39 -1.22 -0.08
C SER A 202 -26.18 -0.86 0.77
N ALA A 203 -25.00 -1.34 0.40
CA ALA A 203 -23.74 -1.00 1.06
C ALA A 203 -23.41 0.49 0.89
N LYS A 204 -23.64 1.05 -0.30
CA LYS A 204 -23.44 2.48 -0.60
C LYS A 204 -24.39 3.38 0.20
N LYS A 205 -25.65 2.98 0.34
CA LYS A 205 -26.64 3.70 1.16
C LYS A 205 -26.23 3.73 2.64
N MET A 206 -25.77 2.59 3.17
CA MET A 206 -25.27 2.50 4.54
C MET A 206 -24.00 3.33 4.76
N GLN A 207 -23.09 3.38 3.79
CA GLN A 207 -21.94 4.24 3.83
C GLN A 207 -22.33 5.72 3.91
N GLN A 208 -23.27 6.17 3.09
CA GLN A 208 -23.77 7.53 3.11
C GLN A 208 -24.43 7.89 4.45
N GLU A 209 -25.18 6.97 5.03
CA GLU A 209 -25.77 7.16 6.35
C GLU A 209 -24.71 7.30 7.45
N LEU A 210 -23.65 6.49 7.42
CA LEU A 210 -22.52 6.59 8.35
C LEU A 210 -21.80 7.95 8.20
N ILE A 211 -21.58 8.38 6.96
CA ILE A 211 -20.97 9.69 6.66
C ILE A 211 -21.85 10.82 7.23
N SER A 212 -23.16 10.75 7.04
CA SER A 212 -24.12 11.76 7.58
C SER A 212 -24.12 11.83 9.11
N LYS A 213 -23.81 10.71 9.78
CA LYS A 213 -23.64 10.62 11.24
C LYS A 213 -22.23 11.03 11.73
N GLY A 214 -21.40 11.56 10.83
CA GLY A 214 -20.08 12.09 11.18
C GLY A 214 -18.93 11.07 11.14
N TYR A 215 -19.16 9.86 10.64
CA TYR A 215 -18.10 8.87 10.40
C TYR A 215 -17.44 9.15 9.05
N LYS A 216 -16.31 9.85 9.05
CA LYS A 216 -15.64 10.31 7.83
C LYS A 216 -14.76 9.26 7.13
N ASP A 217 -14.44 8.17 7.79
CA ASP A 217 -13.48 7.15 7.32
C ASP A 217 -14.19 5.86 6.87
N THR A 218 -15.34 5.98 6.22
CA THR A 218 -16.09 4.82 5.70
C THR A 218 -15.71 4.54 4.24
N TYR A 219 -15.41 3.29 3.91
CA TYR A 219 -15.13 2.85 2.56
C TYR A 219 -15.79 1.50 2.27
N LEU A 220 -16.14 1.30 1.00
CA LEU A 220 -16.69 0.02 0.52
C LEU A 220 -15.55 -0.84 -0.01
N ILE A 221 -15.51 -2.09 0.42
CA ILE A 221 -14.62 -3.11 -0.14
C ILE A 221 -15.52 -4.02 -0.98
N PRO A 222 -15.44 -3.98 -2.32
CA PRO A 222 -16.13 -4.95 -3.16
C PRO A 222 -15.61 -6.36 -2.87
N ARG A 223 -16.50 -7.32 -2.81
CA ARG A 223 -16.15 -8.74 -2.80
C ARG A 223 -16.01 -9.28 -4.20
#